data_bae78f90ea919113c543034c3c7a5bfb
#
_entry.id   bae78f90ea919113c543034c3c7a5bfb
#
_cell.length_a   1.000
_cell.length_b   1.000
_cell.length_c   1.000
_cell.angle_alpha   90.00
_cell.angle_beta   90.00
_cell.angle_gamma   90.00
#
_symmetry.space_group_name_H-M   'P 1'
#
loop_
_entity.id
_entity.type
_entity.pdbx_description
1 polymer ?
#
loop_
_entity_poly.entity_id
_entity_poly.type
_entity_poly.pdbx_seq_one_letter_code
_entity_poly.pdbx_strand_id
1 'polypeptide(L)'
;MSAKHRSVLSLLEDKTNKYLDRVALGIRTSMGWKEFTFRGLGLLSRKLASYLIDEANVQKGDKLAILSESKPEYGACVFASILSGMTAVPLDIKLTTYELSSILTDCQPVVMLVSQKYIDAAKELQKNIPSIKYIIVMDEPSYNLDLKSIYELPENYDAKWRKRSANETVFVIYTSGTTGSPKGVEITFKNMLSQLDDIKDALNKIMPWDKCSILSILPMNHLFEMTVGFATFLNSGFSV
;
A
#
# COMPACT_ATOMS: atom_id res chain seq x y z
N MET A 1 24.16 -9.54 14.08
CA MET A 1 22.98 -9.94 14.90
C MET A 1 21.85 -10.30 13.97
N SER A 2 21.44 -11.55 13.99
CA SER A 2 20.42 -12.15 13.12
C SER A 2 19.13 -11.34 13.14
N ALA A 3 18.53 -11.11 11.94
CA ALA A 3 17.22 -10.50 11.74
C ALA A 3 16.12 -11.40 12.34
N LYS A 4 16.03 -11.46 13.67
CA LYS A 4 14.97 -12.16 14.39
C LYS A 4 13.67 -11.38 14.19
N HIS A 5 12.80 -11.90 13.31
CA HIS A 5 11.34 -11.71 13.30
C HIS A 5 10.84 -10.29 13.54
N ARG A 6 11.27 -9.33 12.70
CA ARG A 6 10.56 -8.07 12.63
C ARG A 6 9.21 -8.35 11.97
N SER A 7 8.12 -8.14 12.68
CA SER A 7 6.81 -8.08 12.06
C SER A 7 6.67 -6.71 11.36
N VAL A 8 5.89 -6.62 10.28
CA VAL A 8 5.55 -5.32 9.68
C VAL A 8 4.87 -4.43 10.71
N LEU A 9 4.15 -5.04 11.64
CA LEU A 9 3.58 -4.34 12.79
C LEU A 9 4.66 -3.61 13.57
N SER A 10 5.77 -4.30 13.93
CA SER A 10 6.87 -3.64 14.65
C SER A 10 7.56 -2.56 13.82
N LEU A 11 7.64 -2.71 12.49
CA LEU A 11 8.20 -1.66 11.64
C LEU A 11 7.31 -0.40 11.64
N LEU A 12 5.99 -0.57 11.52
CA LEU A 12 5.06 0.55 11.56
C LEU A 12 4.95 1.14 12.96
N GLU A 13 4.82 0.30 14.00
CA GLU A 13 4.66 0.74 15.40
C GLU A 13 5.92 1.41 15.94
N ASP A 14 7.10 0.82 15.74
CA ASP A 14 8.35 1.41 16.17
C ASP A 14 8.58 2.80 15.58
N LYS A 15 8.18 3.00 14.32
CA LYS A 15 8.37 4.27 13.62
C LYS A 15 7.28 5.28 13.93
N THR A 16 6.02 4.85 13.99
CA THR A 16 4.93 5.71 14.42
C THR A 16 5.13 6.18 15.86
N ASN A 17 5.65 5.35 16.75
CA ASN A 17 5.93 5.73 18.13
C ASN A 17 7.20 6.58 18.29
N LYS A 18 8.22 6.36 17.45
CA LYS A 18 9.50 7.07 17.55
C LYS A 18 9.47 8.45 16.89
N TYR A 19 8.75 8.60 15.78
CA TYR A 19 8.78 9.80 14.94
C TYR A 19 7.44 10.51 14.84
N LEU A 20 6.53 10.27 15.77
CA LEU A 20 5.11 10.68 15.86
C LEU A 20 4.70 11.83 14.93
N ASP A 21 5.20 13.02 15.18
CA ASP A 21 4.77 14.26 14.52
C ASP A 21 5.67 14.67 13.36
N ARG A 22 6.69 13.85 13.05
CA ARG A 22 7.53 14.05 11.87
C ARG A 22 6.75 13.70 10.60
N VAL A 23 6.96 14.48 9.55
CA VAL A 23 6.42 14.18 8.22
C VAL A 23 7.00 12.84 7.74
N ALA A 24 6.12 11.93 7.35
CA ALA A 24 6.47 10.64 6.74
C ALA A 24 6.36 10.71 5.22
N LEU A 25 5.24 11.23 4.72
CA LEU A 25 4.93 11.33 3.30
C LEU A 25 4.39 12.71 2.98
N GLY A 26 4.77 13.26 1.82
CA GLY A 26 4.27 14.53 1.36
C GLY A 26 4.09 14.59 -0.15
N ILE A 27 3.11 15.35 -0.61
CA ILE A 27 2.90 15.63 -2.02
C ILE A 27 2.63 17.12 -2.23
N ARG A 28 3.21 17.69 -3.27
CA ARG A 28 2.92 19.07 -3.67
C ARG A 28 1.61 19.15 -4.44
N THR A 29 0.70 19.97 -3.96
CA THR A 29 -0.58 20.26 -4.61
C THR A 29 -0.61 21.73 -5.07
N SER A 30 -1.67 22.12 -5.79
CA SER A 30 -1.91 23.54 -6.15
C SER A 30 -2.13 24.44 -4.93
N MET A 31 -2.57 23.86 -3.79
CA MET A 31 -2.82 24.58 -2.53
C MET A 31 -1.66 24.53 -1.54
N GLY A 32 -0.54 23.93 -1.91
CA GLY A 32 0.63 23.76 -1.03
C GLY A 32 1.01 22.30 -0.84
N TRP A 33 1.69 22.00 0.25
CA TRP A 33 2.05 20.64 0.62
C TRP A 33 0.90 19.94 1.35
N LYS A 34 0.53 18.73 0.91
CA LYS A 34 -0.30 17.80 1.67
C LYS A 34 0.65 16.79 2.32
N GLU A 35 0.69 16.77 3.64
CA GLU A 35 1.65 15.99 4.42
C GLU A 35 0.95 15.02 5.36
N PHE A 36 1.50 13.82 5.47
CA PHE A 36 1.16 12.85 6.50
C PHE A 36 2.32 12.70 7.47
N THR A 37 2.06 12.85 8.75
CA THR A 37 3.02 12.47 9.78
C THR A 37 3.09 10.96 9.92
N PHE A 38 4.13 10.44 10.57
CA PHE A 38 4.21 9.01 10.90
C PHE A 38 3.00 8.55 11.72
N ARG A 39 2.51 9.38 12.65
CA ARG A 39 1.27 9.14 13.41
C ARG A 39 0.06 9.04 12.48
N GLY A 40 -0.13 10.03 11.61
CA GLY A 40 -1.27 10.07 10.68
C GLY A 40 -1.29 8.88 9.73
N LEU A 41 -0.13 8.53 9.17
CA LEU A 41 0.04 7.35 8.33
C LEU A 41 -0.33 6.06 9.08
N GLY A 42 0.17 5.91 10.32
CA GLY A 42 -0.12 4.75 11.15
C GLY A 42 -1.60 4.63 11.53
N LEU A 43 -2.24 5.74 11.89
CA LEU A 43 -3.67 5.76 12.23
C LEU A 43 -4.53 5.40 11.02
N LEU A 44 -4.27 6.00 9.86
CA LEU A 44 -5.04 5.73 8.63
C LEU A 44 -4.87 4.27 8.18
N SER A 45 -3.65 3.72 8.28
CA SER A 45 -3.37 2.31 7.98
C SER A 45 -4.15 1.36 8.88
N ARG A 46 -4.19 1.63 10.19
CA ARG A 46 -4.92 0.82 11.16
C ARG A 46 -6.43 0.92 10.98
N LYS A 47 -6.94 2.11 10.76
CA LYS A 47 -8.35 2.36 10.50
C LYS A 47 -8.85 1.55 9.30
N LEU A 48 -8.13 1.62 8.17
CA LEU A 48 -8.46 0.85 6.98
C LEU A 48 -8.32 -0.66 7.22
N ALA A 49 -7.24 -1.10 7.88
CA ALA A 49 -7.05 -2.53 8.18
C ALA A 49 -8.13 -3.09 9.11
N SER A 50 -8.56 -2.33 10.13
CA SER A 50 -9.68 -2.71 11.01
C SER A 50 -10.97 -2.89 10.23
N TYR A 51 -11.30 -1.94 9.37
CA TYR A 51 -12.48 -2.05 8.50
C TYR A 51 -12.42 -3.29 7.60
N LEU A 52 -11.28 -3.57 7.00
CA LEU A 52 -11.09 -4.74 6.14
C LEU A 52 -11.30 -6.05 6.90
N ILE A 53 -10.82 -6.12 8.16
CA ILE A 53 -10.93 -7.33 8.99
C ILE A 53 -12.34 -7.49 9.55
N ASP A 54 -12.87 -6.44 10.19
CA ASP A 54 -14.05 -6.53 11.05
C ASP A 54 -15.36 -6.33 10.26
N GLU A 55 -15.36 -5.43 9.27
CA GLU A 55 -16.56 -5.07 8.51
C GLU A 55 -16.61 -5.76 7.13
N ALA A 56 -15.51 -5.68 6.36
CA ALA A 56 -15.44 -6.32 5.06
C ALA A 56 -15.17 -7.83 5.14
N ASN A 57 -14.83 -8.34 6.34
CA ASN A 57 -14.59 -9.75 6.64
C ASN A 57 -13.65 -10.45 5.64
N VAL A 58 -12.61 -9.73 5.21
CA VAL A 58 -11.61 -10.27 4.29
C VAL A 58 -10.87 -11.43 4.93
N GLN A 59 -10.39 -12.36 4.13
CA GLN A 59 -9.63 -13.50 4.62
C GLN A 59 -8.13 -13.28 4.38
N LYS A 60 -7.31 -13.98 5.18
CA LYS A 60 -5.87 -13.98 5.01
C LYS A 60 -5.50 -14.55 3.63
N GLY A 61 -4.69 -13.82 2.87
CA GLY A 61 -4.33 -14.18 1.51
C GLY A 61 -5.26 -13.63 0.43
N ASP A 62 -6.43 -13.08 0.80
CA ASP A 62 -7.26 -12.33 -0.13
C ASP A 62 -6.45 -11.22 -0.79
N LYS A 63 -6.74 -10.93 -2.04
CA LYS A 63 -6.03 -9.90 -2.79
C LYS A 63 -6.76 -8.57 -2.74
N LEU A 64 -5.96 -7.50 -2.66
CA LEU A 64 -6.39 -6.12 -2.60
C LEU A 64 -5.71 -5.38 -3.76
N ALA A 65 -6.49 -5.01 -4.78
CA ALA A 65 -5.99 -4.24 -5.91
C ALA A 65 -5.91 -2.75 -5.56
N ILE A 66 -4.86 -2.05 -6.02
CA ILE A 66 -4.69 -0.61 -5.83
C ILE A 66 -4.55 0.05 -7.19
N LEU A 67 -5.53 0.90 -7.56
CA LEU A 67 -5.53 1.68 -8.80
C LEU A 67 -5.51 3.17 -8.48
N SER A 68 -4.33 3.73 -8.41
CA SER A 68 -4.10 5.12 -8.02
C SER A 68 -2.76 5.63 -8.52
N GLU A 69 -2.68 6.92 -8.76
CA GLU A 69 -1.42 7.66 -8.84
C GLU A 69 -0.67 7.61 -7.49
N SER A 70 0.64 7.93 -7.54
CA SER A 70 1.45 8.04 -6.31
C SER A 70 0.96 9.20 -5.46
N LYS A 71 0.60 8.93 -4.21
CA LYS A 71 0.10 9.88 -3.22
C LYS A 71 0.27 9.32 -1.79
N PRO A 72 0.26 10.15 -0.76
CA PRO A 72 0.50 9.70 0.62
C PRO A 72 -0.45 8.58 1.08
N GLU A 73 -1.71 8.62 0.69
CA GLU A 73 -2.71 7.60 1.02
C GLU A 73 -2.35 6.22 0.50
N TYR A 74 -1.59 6.15 -0.60
CA TYR A 74 -1.11 4.88 -1.15
C TYR A 74 -0.29 4.08 -0.13
N GLY A 75 0.56 4.79 0.62
CA GLY A 75 1.34 4.19 1.71
C GLY A 75 0.47 3.60 2.81
N ALA A 76 -0.59 4.30 3.22
CA ALA A 76 -1.54 3.79 4.20
C ALA A 76 -2.26 2.52 3.70
N CYS A 77 -2.63 2.48 2.43
CA CYS A 77 -3.26 1.32 1.79
C CYS A 77 -2.35 0.10 1.75
N VAL A 78 -1.06 0.30 1.44
CA VAL A 78 -0.06 -0.76 1.47
C VAL A 78 0.10 -1.35 2.88
N PHE A 79 0.26 -0.50 3.89
CA PHE A 79 0.37 -0.99 5.27
C PHE A 79 -0.92 -1.66 5.74
N ALA A 80 -2.09 -1.12 5.38
CA ALA A 80 -3.37 -1.74 5.72
C ALA A 80 -3.52 -3.14 5.12
N SER A 81 -3.08 -3.36 3.86
CA SER A 81 -3.11 -4.69 3.24
C SER A 81 -2.26 -5.70 4.02
N ILE A 82 -1.10 -5.26 4.49
CA ILE A 82 -0.20 -6.13 5.27
C ILE A 82 -0.79 -6.43 6.66
N LEU A 83 -1.33 -5.42 7.35
CA LEU A 83 -1.96 -5.56 8.67
C LEU A 83 -3.20 -6.47 8.63
N SER A 84 -4.03 -6.33 7.60
CA SER A 84 -5.24 -7.14 7.41
C SER A 84 -4.96 -8.56 6.91
N GLY A 85 -3.72 -8.88 6.59
CA GLY A 85 -3.36 -10.21 6.08
C GLY A 85 -3.61 -10.37 4.57
N MET A 86 -3.97 -9.32 3.85
CA MET A 86 -4.21 -9.36 2.41
C MET A 86 -2.91 -9.26 1.60
N THR A 87 -2.96 -9.66 0.35
CA THR A 87 -1.88 -9.50 -0.63
C THR A 87 -2.20 -8.32 -1.53
N ALA A 88 -1.36 -7.28 -1.51
CA ALA A 88 -1.56 -6.11 -2.37
C ALA A 88 -1.19 -6.39 -3.82
N VAL A 89 -2.01 -5.90 -4.74
CA VAL A 89 -1.81 -5.95 -6.19
C VAL A 89 -1.80 -4.51 -6.73
N PRO A 90 -0.64 -3.86 -6.76
CA PRO A 90 -0.48 -2.54 -7.36
C PRO A 90 -0.74 -2.59 -8.87
N LEU A 91 -1.63 -1.74 -9.36
CA LEU A 91 -1.98 -1.67 -10.77
C LEU A 91 -1.35 -0.46 -11.45
N ASP A 92 -0.91 -0.63 -12.69
CA ASP A 92 -0.39 0.50 -13.48
C ASP A 92 -1.56 1.31 -14.04
N ILE A 93 -1.61 2.59 -13.69
CA ILE A 93 -2.63 3.55 -14.14
C ILE A 93 -2.56 3.87 -15.64
N LYS A 94 -1.50 3.45 -16.33
CA LYS A 94 -1.33 3.60 -17.77
C LYS A 94 -1.99 2.48 -18.57
N LEU A 95 -2.37 1.39 -17.89
CA LEU A 95 -3.04 0.26 -18.53
C LEU A 95 -4.47 0.64 -18.93
N THR A 96 -4.90 0.09 -20.05
CA THR A 96 -6.30 0.19 -20.50
C THR A 96 -7.21 -0.65 -19.60
N THR A 97 -8.52 -0.38 -19.60
CA THR A 97 -9.51 -1.18 -18.87
C THR A 97 -9.45 -2.66 -19.27
N TYR A 98 -9.16 -2.95 -20.53
CA TYR A 98 -8.99 -4.33 -21.01
C TYR A 98 -7.80 -5.04 -20.35
N GLU A 99 -6.63 -4.39 -20.31
CA GLU A 99 -5.43 -4.94 -19.68
C GLU A 99 -5.62 -5.10 -18.16
N LEU A 100 -6.24 -4.10 -17.51
CA LEU A 100 -6.62 -4.19 -16.10
C LEU A 100 -7.58 -5.35 -15.85
N SER A 101 -8.57 -5.55 -16.72
CA SER A 101 -9.51 -6.67 -16.61
C SER A 101 -8.80 -8.03 -16.68
N SER A 102 -7.81 -8.18 -17.56
CA SER A 102 -6.99 -9.39 -17.66
C SER A 102 -6.24 -9.69 -16.35
N ILE A 103 -5.58 -8.67 -15.78
CA ILE A 103 -4.87 -8.80 -14.49
C ILE A 103 -5.83 -9.15 -13.36
N LEU A 104 -6.95 -8.44 -13.27
CA LEU A 104 -7.92 -8.63 -12.19
C LEU A 104 -8.65 -9.96 -12.30
N THR A 105 -8.85 -10.48 -13.52
CA THR A 105 -9.40 -11.83 -13.74
C THR A 105 -8.43 -12.90 -13.28
N ASP A 106 -7.12 -12.71 -13.45
CA ASP A 106 -6.10 -13.64 -12.98
C ASP A 106 -5.95 -13.59 -11.45
N CYS A 107 -5.81 -12.40 -10.87
CA CYS A 107 -5.56 -12.27 -9.42
C CYS A 107 -6.81 -12.35 -8.55
N GLN A 108 -8.01 -12.16 -9.08
CA GLN A 108 -9.29 -12.27 -8.36
C GLN A 108 -9.32 -11.46 -7.03
N PRO A 109 -9.14 -10.13 -7.05
CA PRO A 109 -9.12 -9.34 -5.82
C PRO A 109 -10.52 -9.25 -5.21
N VAL A 110 -10.59 -9.23 -3.87
CA VAL A 110 -11.83 -9.04 -3.11
C VAL A 110 -12.12 -7.55 -2.90
N VAL A 111 -11.07 -6.77 -2.74
CA VAL A 111 -11.14 -5.32 -2.49
C VAL A 111 -10.37 -4.57 -3.59
N MET A 112 -10.91 -3.43 -3.99
CA MET A 112 -10.23 -2.49 -4.87
C MET A 112 -10.17 -1.12 -4.19
N LEU A 113 -8.94 -0.61 -3.97
CA LEU A 113 -8.68 0.74 -3.49
C LEU A 113 -8.38 1.63 -4.68
N VAL A 114 -9.08 2.73 -4.81
CA VAL A 114 -8.98 3.57 -6.01
C VAL A 114 -8.85 5.04 -5.63
N SER A 115 -8.07 5.82 -6.39
CA SER A 115 -8.21 7.27 -6.32
C SER A 115 -9.47 7.72 -7.04
N GLN A 116 -9.99 8.88 -6.66
CA GLN A 116 -11.23 9.46 -7.21
C GLN A 116 -11.23 9.48 -8.74
N LYS A 117 -10.08 9.70 -9.35
CA LYS A 117 -9.88 9.74 -10.80
C LYS A 117 -10.25 8.44 -11.52
N TYR A 118 -10.18 7.29 -10.85
CA TYR A 118 -10.37 5.97 -11.46
C TYR A 118 -11.65 5.25 -10.99
N ILE A 119 -12.57 5.97 -10.34
CA ILE A 119 -13.82 5.39 -9.83
C ILE A 119 -14.67 4.77 -10.95
N ASP A 120 -14.83 5.47 -12.07
CA ASP A 120 -15.65 4.96 -13.17
C ASP A 120 -15.07 3.70 -13.79
N ALA A 121 -13.74 3.67 -13.98
CA ALA A 121 -13.04 2.46 -14.43
C ALA A 121 -13.18 1.32 -13.44
N ALA A 122 -13.08 1.58 -12.14
CA ALA A 122 -13.24 0.57 -11.11
C ALA A 122 -14.67 0.00 -11.07
N LYS A 123 -15.69 0.85 -11.20
CA LYS A 123 -17.10 0.41 -11.28
C LYS A 123 -17.37 -0.45 -12.52
N GLU A 124 -16.76 -0.11 -13.65
CA GLU A 124 -16.84 -0.92 -14.88
C GLU A 124 -16.18 -2.28 -14.69
N LEU A 125 -14.96 -2.30 -14.13
CA LEU A 125 -14.23 -3.54 -13.84
C LEU A 125 -14.99 -4.44 -12.86
N GLN A 126 -15.60 -3.88 -11.80
CA GLN A 126 -16.39 -4.63 -10.83
C GLN A 126 -17.57 -5.36 -11.48
N LYS A 127 -18.23 -4.76 -12.47
CA LYS A 127 -19.35 -5.42 -13.18
C LYS A 127 -18.93 -6.71 -13.88
N ASN A 128 -17.67 -6.76 -14.34
CA ASN A 128 -17.15 -7.87 -15.12
C ASN A 128 -16.33 -8.87 -14.28
N ILE A 129 -15.96 -8.50 -13.04
CA ILE A 129 -15.09 -9.28 -12.16
C ILE A 129 -15.80 -9.50 -10.82
N PRO A 130 -16.57 -10.59 -10.67
CA PRO A 130 -17.42 -10.83 -9.50
C PRO A 130 -16.66 -11.00 -8.18
N SER A 131 -15.34 -11.24 -8.22
CA SER A 131 -14.52 -11.33 -7.01
C SER A 131 -14.40 -9.97 -6.30
N ILE A 132 -14.51 -8.84 -7.01
CA ILE A 132 -14.43 -7.50 -6.43
C ILE A 132 -15.73 -7.19 -5.69
N LYS A 133 -15.71 -7.38 -4.37
CA LYS A 133 -16.87 -7.13 -3.50
C LYS A 133 -16.93 -5.67 -3.03
N TYR A 134 -15.76 -5.05 -2.84
CA TYR A 134 -15.66 -3.71 -2.26
C TYR A 134 -14.79 -2.81 -3.12
N ILE A 135 -15.30 -1.61 -3.43
CA ILE A 135 -14.52 -0.49 -3.95
C ILE A 135 -14.49 0.57 -2.86
N ILE A 136 -13.29 1.00 -2.46
CA ILE A 136 -13.08 2.02 -1.43
C ILE A 136 -12.21 3.13 -2.03
N VAL A 137 -12.62 4.37 -1.82
CA VAL A 137 -11.94 5.55 -2.37
C VAL A 137 -10.80 5.96 -1.43
N MET A 138 -9.64 6.25 -2.00
CA MET A 138 -8.45 6.65 -1.24
C MET A 138 -8.44 8.16 -0.90
N ASP A 139 -9.20 8.96 -1.66
CA ASP A 139 -9.28 10.42 -1.49
C ASP A 139 -10.21 10.82 -0.35
N GLU A 140 -10.09 12.08 0.07
CA GLU A 140 -11.05 12.70 0.96
C GLU A 140 -12.48 12.63 0.38
N PRO A 141 -13.51 12.54 1.25
CA PRO A 141 -14.87 12.39 0.78
C PRO A 141 -15.30 13.54 -0.14
N SER A 142 -15.97 13.21 -1.23
CA SER A 142 -16.61 14.16 -2.12
C SER A 142 -18.12 13.98 -2.03
N TYR A 143 -18.87 15.08 -1.99
CA TYR A 143 -20.33 15.12 -1.75
C TYR A 143 -21.20 14.30 -2.73
N ASN A 144 -20.63 13.74 -3.78
CA ASN A 144 -21.36 13.04 -4.84
C ASN A 144 -20.92 11.58 -5.04
N LEU A 145 -20.30 10.94 -4.04
CA LEU A 145 -19.83 9.57 -4.19
C LEU A 145 -20.68 8.58 -3.39
N ASP A 146 -21.25 7.59 -4.10
CA ASP A 146 -21.93 6.43 -3.47
C ASP A 146 -20.93 5.43 -2.84
N LEU A 147 -19.62 5.71 -2.91
CA LEU A 147 -18.55 4.86 -2.42
C LEU A 147 -17.94 5.45 -1.15
N LYS A 148 -17.63 4.59 -0.19
CA LYS A 148 -16.95 5.02 1.05
C LYS A 148 -15.50 5.44 0.75
N SER A 149 -15.09 6.55 1.36
CA SER A 149 -13.69 6.95 1.44
C SER A 149 -13.00 6.28 2.64
N ILE A 150 -11.68 6.07 2.54
CA ILE A 150 -10.87 5.60 3.69
C ILE A 150 -10.96 6.55 4.89
N TYR A 151 -11.29 7.81 4.66
CA TYR A 151 -11.46 8.83 5.71
C TYR A 151 -12.80 8.72 6.44
N GLU A 152 -13.81 8.09 5.82
CA GLU A 152 -15.16 7.89 6.39
C GLU A 152 -15.35 6.54 7.09
N LEU A 153 -14.31 5.69 7.06
CA LEU A 153 -14.37 4.40 7.76
C LEU A 153 -14.50 4.60 9.27
N PRO A 154 -15.08 3.63 10.00
CA PRO A 154 -15.17 3.69 11.47
C PRO A 154 -13.81 3.89 12.13
N GLU A 155 -13.77 4.69 13.18
CA GLU A 155 -12.55 4.91 13.99
C GLU A 155 -12.30 3.72 14.92
N ASN A 156 -11.92 2.61 14.34
CA ASN A 156 -11.43 1.43 15.04
C ASN A 156 -9.96 1.21 14.66
N TYR A 157 -9.10 1.12 15.68
CA TYR A 157 -7.64 1.01 15.51
C TYR A 157 -7.07 -0.26 16.16
N ASP A 158 -7.92 -1.09 16.75
CA ASP A 158 -7.53 -2.18 17.66
C ASP A 158 -7.92 -3.57 17.16
N ALA A 159 -8.15 -3.72 15.84
CA ALA A 159 -8.41 -5.03 15.27
C ALA A 159 -7.25 -6.02 15.54
N LYS A 160 -7.56 -7.29 15.59
CA LYS A 160 -6.53 -8.33 15.71
C LYS A 160 -5.75 -8.45 14.41
N TRP A 161 -4.62 -7.77 14.36
CA TRP A 161 -3.71 -7.81 13.20
C TRP A 161 -3.29 -9.23 12.87
N ARG A 162 -3.31 -9.55 11.59
CA ARG A 162 -2.99 -10.90 11.14
C ARG A 162 -1.49 -11.09 11.03
N LYS A 163 -0.93 -11.98 11.85
CA LYS A 163 0.50 -12.34 11.78
C LYS A 163 0.85 -12.92 10.42
N ARG A 164 1.95 -12.45 9.85
CA ARG A 164 2.52 -12.94 8.59
C ARG A 164 3.69 -13.89 8.86
N SER A 165 3.73 -15.00 8.14
CA SER A 165 4.95 -15.82 8.06
C SER A 165 5.91 -15.26 7.01
N ALA A 166 7.18 -15.62 7.12
CA ALA A 166 8.21 -15.12 6.19
C ALA A 166 7.93 -15.47 4.72
N ASN A 167 7.29 -16.62 4.48
CA ASN A 167 7.03 -17.12 3.12
C ASN A 167 5.67 -16.70 2.55
N GLU A 168 4.88 -15.93 3.29
CA GLU A 168 3.61 -15.43 2.76
C GLU A 168 3.81 -14.31 1.75
N THR A 169 3.08 -14.38 0.66
CA THR A 169 3.04 -13.34 -0.39
C THR A 169 2.40 -12.07 0.15
N VAL A 170 3.10 -10.95 0.07
CA VAL A 170 2.60 -9.62 0.47
C VAL A 170 2.26 -8.74 -0.73
N PHE A 171 2.91 -8.97 -1.88
CA PHE A 171 2.61 -8.29 -3.13
C PHE A 171 2.56 -9.29 -4.29
N VAL A 172 1.71 -8.99 -5.27
CA VAL A 172 1.79 -9.55 -6.62
C VAL A 172 1.98 -8.40 -7.60
N ILE A 173 3.14 -8.34 -8.24
CA ILE A 173 3.48 -7.30 -9.19
C ILE A 173 3.35 -7.85 -10.60
N TYR A 174 2.46 -7.26 -11.40
CA TYR A 174 2.27 -7.66 -12.78
C TYR A 174 3.27 -6.97 -13.71
N THR A 175 3.88 -7.76 -14.57
CA THR A 175 4.81 -7.28 -15.60
C THR A 175 4.29 -7.65 -16.98
N SER A 176 4.60 -6.82 -18.00
CA SER A 176 4.32 -7.15 -19.38
C SER A 176 5.14 -8.38 -19.77
N GLY A 177 4.48 -9.54 -19.84
CA GLY A 177 5.13 -10.78 -20.26
C GLY A 177 5.56 -10.71 -21.74
N THR A 178 6.69 -11.32 -22.06
CA THR A 178 7.17 -11.47 -23.46
C THR A 178 6.19 -12.23 -24.36
N THR A 179 5.20 -12.92 -23.79
CA THR A 179 4.17 -13.72 -24.47
C THR A 179 2.83 -12.99 -24.64
N GLY A 180 2.76 -11.70 -24.29
CA GLY A 180 1.56 -10.87 -24.47
C GLY A 180 0.53 -10.95 -23.34
N SER A 181 0.58 -11.95 -22.44
CA SER A 181 -0.27 -12.01 -21.25
C SER A 181 0.51 -11.49 -20.02
N PRO A 182 -0.14 -10.70 -19.12
CA PRO A 182 0.51 -10.21 -17.92
C PRO A 182 0.88 -11.38 -17.00
N LYS A 183 2.06 -11.30 -16.37
CA LYS A 183 2.55 -12.30 -15.42
C LYS A 183 2.67 -11.66 -14.04
N GLY A 184 1.99 -12.25 -13.04
CA GLY A 184 2.10 -11.85 -11.64
C GLY A 184 3.34 -12.44 -10.98
N VAL A 185 4.22 -11.58 -10.48
CA VAL A 185 5.40 -11.97 -9.68
C VAL A 185 5.06 -11.84 -8.21
N GLU A 186 5.10 -12.95 -7.50
CA GLU A 186 4.86 -12.99 -6.06
C GLU A 186 6.07 -12.51 -5.27
N ILE A 187 5.88 -11.54 -4.40
CA ILE A 187 6.87 -11.04 -3.46
C ILE A 187 6.48 -11.48 -2.06
N THR A 188 7.31 -12.31 -1.45
CA THR A 188 7.08 -12.77 -0.08
C THR A 188 7.49 -11.71 0.94
N PHE A 189 6.97 -11.86 2.15
CA PHE A 189 7.36 -11.00 3.27
C PHE A 189 8.88 -11.05 3.52
N LYS A 190 9.50 -12.23 3.37
CA LYS A 190 10.95 -12.41 3.47
C LYS A 190 11.71 -11.64 2.39
N ASN A 191 11.24 -11.69 1.13
CA ASN A 191 11.87 -10.94 0.04
C ASN A 191 11.86 -9.44 0.35
N MET A 192 10.71 -8.90 0.80
CA MET A 192 10.57 -7.50 1.17
C MET A 192 11.54 -7.13 2.30
N LEU A 193 11.56 -7.89 3.40
CA LEU A 193 12.43 -7.59 4.55
C LEU A 193 13.92 -7.66 4.21
N SER A 194 14.34 -8.65 3.41
CA SER A 194 15.74 -8.78 2.99
C SER A 194 16.21 -7.55 2.22
N GLN A 195 15.39 -7.06 1.29
CA GLN A 195 15.72 -5.83 0.55
C GLN A 195 15.79 -4.59 1.46
N LEU A 196 14.87 -4.47 2.43
CA LEU A 196 14.89 -3.35 3.38
C LEU A 196 16.17 -3.33 4.23
N ASP A 197 16.64 -4.48 4.69
CA ASP A 197 17.85 -4.58 5.50
C ASP A 197 19.11 -4.29 4.66
N ASP A 198 19.22 -4.86 3.45
CA ASP A 198 20.38 -4.66 2.56
C ASP A 198 20.53 -3.20 2.13
N ILE A 199 19.43 -2.56 1.77
CA ILE A 199 19.44 -1.15 1.35
C ILE A 199 19.75 -0.24 2.54
N LYS A 200 19.16 -0.51 3.70
CA LYS A 200 19.45 0.23 4.92
C LYS A 200 20.92 0.17 5.26
N ASP A 201 21.55 -1.00 5.20
CA ASP A 201 22.97 -1.17 5.49
C ASP A 201 23.87 -0.45 4.47
N ALA A 202 23.48 -0.43 3.19
CA ALA A 202 24.17 0.32 2.16
C ALA A 202 24.07 1.83 2.39
N LEU A 203 22.88 2.31 2.68
CA LEU A 203 22.62 3.73 2.90
C LEU A 203 23.24 4.23 4.20
N ASN A 204 23.28 3.45 5.29
CA ASN A 204 23.94 3.79 6.55
C ASN A 204 25.42 4.22 6.39
N LYS A 205 26.05 3.77 5.30
CA LYS A 205 27.44 4.11 5.00
C LYS A 205 27.61 5.46 4.31
N ILE A 206 26.55 6.03 3.76
CA ILE A 206 26.62 7.16 2.83
C ILE A 206 25.89 8.41 3.34
N MET A 207 24.91 8.26 4.22
CA MET A 207 24.03 9.38 4.59
C MET A 207 23.78 9.48 6.12
N PRO A 208 23.76 10.69 6.68
CA PRO A 208 23.27 10.92 8.04
C PRO A 208 21.74 10.79 8.08
N TRP A 209 21.27 9.82 8.82
CA TRP A 209 19.88 9.31 8.79
C TRP A 209 18.81 10.21 9.44
N ASP A 210 19.17 11.21 10.19
CA ASP A 210 18.24 11.94 11.05
C ASP A 210 17.63 13.21 10.44
N LYS A 211 18.07 13.62 9.25
CA LYS A 211 17.67 14.90 8.64
C LYS A 211 17.40 14.87 7.14
N CYS A 212 17.25 13.69 6.54
CA CYS A 212 17.08 13.59 5.11
C CYS A 212 15.62 13.40 4.71
N SER A 213 15.23 13.99 3.58
CA SER A 213 14.00 13.70 2.85
C SER A 213 14.37 13.16 1.48
N ILE A 214 13.51 12.33 0.91
CA ILE A 214 13.71 11.74 -0.42
C ILE A 214 12.58 12.15 -1.33
N LEU A 215 12.91 12.41 -2.56
CA LEU A 215 11.95 12.63 -3.62
C LEU A 215 11.63 11.29 -4.30
N SER A 216 10.40 10.81 -4.12
CA SER A 216 9.83 9.70 -4.87
C SER A 216 9.50 10.14 -6.28
N ILE A 217 10.10 9.51 -7.28
CA ILE A 217 9.96 9.89 -8.70
C ILE A 217 9.24 8.82 -9.50
N LEU A 218 9.42 7.55 -9.13
CA LEU A 218 8.83 6.44 -9.86
C LEU A 218 7.39 6.18 -9.37
N PRO A 219 6.54 5.60 -10.22
CA PRO A 219 5.21 5.20 -9.79
C PRO A 219 5.25 4.11 -8.70
N MET A 220 4.38 4.22 -7.70
CA MET A 220 4.30 3.29 -6.56
C MET A 220 3.93 1.84 -6.94
N ASN A 221 3.42 1.60 -8.14
CA ASN A 221 3.19 0.25 -8.66
C ASN A 221 4.47 -0.48 -9.11
N HIS A 222 5.60 0.21 -9.21
CA HIS A 222 6.89 -0.42 -9.48
C HIS A 222 7.52 -0.96 -8.19
N LEU A 223 7.99 -2.22 -8.25
CA LEU A 223 8.62 -2.88 -7.10
C LEU A 223 9.77 -2.07 -6.51
N PHE A 224 10.59 -1.46 -7.35
CA PHE A 224 11.73 -0.66 -6.90
C PHE A 224 11.27 0.53 -6.06
N GLU A 225 10.27 1.30 -6.52
CA GLU A 225 9.75 2.44 -5.75
C GLU A 225 9.08 1.97 -4.46
N MET A 226 8.27 0.90 -4.53
CA MET A 226 7.59 0.33 -3.37
C MET A 226 8.56 -0.10 -2.28
N THR A 227 9.69 -0.73 -2.65
CA THR A 227 10.65 -1.29 -1.69
C THR A 227 11.76 -0.30 -1.36
N VAL A 228 12.42 0.26 -2.36
CA VAL A 228 13.56 1.16 -2.18
C VAL A 228 13.10 2.58 -1.87
N GLY A 229 12.26 3.16 -2.71
CA GLY A 229 11.80 4.54 -2.56
C GLY A 229 10.91 4.75 -1.35
N PHE A 230 9.98 3.85 -1.09
CA PHE A 230 8.97 4.02 -0.05
C PHE A 230 9.31 3.27 1.25
N ALA A 231 9.33 1.92 1.21
CA ALA A 231 9.40 1.13 2.43
C ALA A 231 10.74 1.26 3.18
N THR A 232 11.87 1.36 2.45
CA THR A 232 13.20 1.49 3.08
C THR A 232 13.35 2.83 3.79
N PHE A 233 12.91 3.90 3.14
CA PHE A 233 13.08 5.24 3.72
C PHE A 233 12.14 5.47 4.90
N LEU A 234 10.88 5.04 4.81
CA LEU A 234 9.99 5.06 5.97
C LEU A 234 10.51 4.19 7.12
N ASN A 235 11.04 3.00 6.81
CA ASN A 235 11.69 2.15 7.83
C ASN A 235 12.91 2.80 8.48
N SER A 236 13.53 3.75 7.83
CA SER A 236 14.66 4.51 8.35
C SER A 236 14.28 5.81 9.04
N GLY A 237 13.01 6.22 8.98
CA GLY A 237 12.50 7.45 9.59
C GLY A 237 12.67 8.69 8.71
N PHE A 238 12.82 8.52 7.40
CA PHE A 238 12.87 9.62 6.43
C PHE A 238 11.47 10.04 6.00
N SER A 239 11.37 11.27 5.52
CA SER A 239 10.22 11.73 4.74
C SER A 239 10.37 11.34 3.27
N VAL A 240 9.26 10.97 2.62
CA VAL A 240 9.18 10.63 1.21
C VAL A 240 8.16 11.51 0.50
#